data_421093a33633c6cf43aaeecd8eb08525
#
_entry.id   421093a33633c6cf43aaeecd8eb08525
#
_cell.length_a   1.000
_cell.length_b   1.000
_cell.length_c   1.000
_cell.angle_alpha   90.00
_cell.angle_beta   90.00
_cell.angle_gamma   90.00
#
_symmetry.space_group_name_H-M   'P 1'
#
loop_
_entity.id
_entity.type
_entity.pdbx_description
1 polymer ?
#
loop_
_entity_poly.entity_id
_entity_poly.type
_entity_poly.pdbx_seq_one_letter_code
_entity_poly.pdbx_strand_id
1 'polypeptide(L)'
;MSHKKVSIHFSFLKSINKVLLVSLIIAILLCGIVVLILNGQNKFQDTPLAILVLVNVLLVSLPIVLFILCIISSALFNADLAKKKIAINKLNRFESLLKVDVLCLEKENVITDGTLTIKKVIPLQMVATEQYINQWLSNMLRATNDKGAIFDALNRKYDFELSAGVVSVLLYNDETKYSGASFKGGKTIVLGNPEIVPIKNKAGILKRCEEDINKGCRILVVAEGKQPINDDGYHGELDAIALIILKDHIREGAPESFKWFKDNGADIKVITNDNPLVASVNALETGIEGADKYISLEGIDNDELDSLVSQYTVFGYATNEQKEAIIAALKKEHKVMMIGANNSDVLAMKASNFAVTTVDGDIESQKEADIVIESPSLEPLTAAINSSKPFINNLQKVLSLALVKTILALVVVLFFVVINNDLKQCLFVFNHFLLWDLMSNGIAAFLLTFDKNNKREVLFIKTAIPMAALQIIGVLSVFLLYALQNNKLFSIGLYSIDNVAVVCVLIISLLGIAALYNICYPLNRHRRMAFIVGAALNILAIAIIMLLSYLGVIESPYVEMGAPAYFVAAIIAILYSAIYLFVNRIINTFKGDNLKDEN
;
A
#
# COMPACT_ATOMS: atom_id res chain seq x y z
N MET A 1 -8.90 -11.34 27.02
CA MET A 1 -8.45 -10.02 27.50
C MET A 1 -7.99 -9.21 26.29
N SER A 2 -8.84 -8.29 25.87
CA SER A 2 -8.67 -7.49 24.64
C SER A 2 -7.63 -6.39 24.89
N HIS A 3 -6.48 -6.46 24.23
CA HIS A 3 -5.55 -5.34 24.16
C HIS A 3 -6.07 -4.32 23.14
N LYS A 4 -6.80 -3.30 23.62
CA LYS A 4 -7.08 -2.08 22.86
C LYS A 4 -5.74 -1.40 22.53
N LYS A 5 -5.18 -1.68 21.34
CA LYS A 5 -4.14 -0.85 20.74
C LYS A 5 -4.77 0.48 20.30
N VAL A 6 -4.54 1.53 21.06
CA VAL A 6 -4.80 2.90 20.61
C VAL A 6 -3.82 3.18 19.46
N SER A 7 -4.27 2.98 18.23
CA SER A 7 -3.50 3.32 17.04
C SER A 7 -3.75 4.78 16.68
N ILE A 8 -2.76 5.64 16.94
CA ILE A 8 -2.75 7.00 16.38
C ILE A 8 -2.56 6.85 14.87
N HIS A 9 -3.66 6.96 14.12
CA HIS A 9 -3.71 6.79 12.67
C HIS A 9 -3.18 8.05 11.97
N PHE A 10 -1.89 8.07 11.65
CA PHE A 10 -1.34 8.97 10.65
C PHE A 10 -1.08 8.18 9.38
N SER A 11 -1.86 8.45 8.31
CA SER A 11 -1.51 7.97 6.97
C SER A 11 -0.15 8.52 6.59
N PHE A 12 0.79 7.64 6.25
CA PHE A 12 2.21 7.93 6.13
C PHE A 12 2.54 9.01 5.07
N LEU A 13 1.95 8.95 3.87
CA LEU A 13 2.15 10.00 2.84
C LEU A 13 1.43 11.31 3.18
N LYS A 14 0.30 11.24 3.91
CA LYS A 14 -0.27 12.43 4.56
C LYS A 14 0.69 12.99 5.63
N SER A 15 1.51 12.13 6.25
CA SER A 15 2.54 12.53 7.22
C SER A 15 3.71 13.24 6.56
N ILE A 16 4.16 12.83 5.37
CA ILE A 16 5.19 13.54 4.59
C ILE A 16 4.72 14.98 4.32
N ASN A 17 3.53 15.14 3.75
CA ASN A 17 2.97 16.45 3.46
C ASN A 17 2.80 17.31 4.71
N LYS A 18 2.41 16.70 5.85
CA LYS A 18 2.33 17.42 7.14
C LYS A 18 3.70 17.84 7.65
N VAL A 19 4.71 16.97 7.57
CA VAL A 19 6.09 17.30 7.98
C VAL A 19 6.62 18.44 7.13
N LEU A 20 6.40 18.40 5.81
CA LEU A 20 6.79 19.48 4.90
C LEU A 20 6.07 20.79 5.21
N LEU A 21 4.75 20.74 5.42
CA LEU A 21 3.96 21.93 5.75
C LEU A 21 4.41 22.53 7.09
N VAL A 22 4.62 21.71 8.11
CA VAL A 22 5.12 22.15 9.42
C VAL A 22 6.53 22.73 9.29
N SER A 23 7.42 22.09 8.54
CA SER A 23 8.77 22.61 8.28
C SER A 23 8.74 23.97 7.55
N LEU A 24 7.83 24.12 6.59
CA LEU A 24 7.65 25.38 5.86
C LEU A 24 7.13 26.49 6.78
N ILE A 25 6.14 26.22 7.62
CA ILE A 25 5.63 27.17 8.60
C ILE A 25 6.74 27.59 9.56
N ILE A 26 7.51 26.63 10.08
CA ILE A 26 8.66 26.90 10.96
C ILE A 26 9.69 27.76 10.22
N ALA A 27 10.03 27.46 8.98
CA ALA A 27 10.99 28.22 8.19
C ALA A 27 10.55 29.68 7.99
N ILE A 28 9.27 29.90 7.66
CA ILE A 28 8.70 31.24 7.49
C ILE A 28 8.74 32.02 8.81
N LEU A 29 8.34 31.39 9.94
CA LEU A 29 8.37 32.01 11.25
C LEU A 29 9.81 32.38 11.67
N LEU A 30 10.78 31.47 11.45
CA LEU A 30 12.18 31.72 11.73
C LEU A 30 12.72 32.87 10.89
N CYS A 31 12.43 32.93 9.59
CA CYS A 31 12.83 34.04 8.74
C CYS A 31 12.23 35.36 9.25
N GLY A 32 10.95 35.39 9.65
CA GLY A 32 10.32 36.56 10.25
C GLY A 32 11.02 37.03 11.53
N ILE A 33 11.33 36.11 12.44
CA ILE A 33 12.05 36.41 13.67
C ILE A 33 13.46 36.95 13.36
N VAL A 34 14.19 36.31 12.43
CA VAL A 34 15.53 36.76 12.02
C VAL A 34 15.48 38.18 11.44
N VAL A 35 14.50 38.47 10.57
CA VAL A 35 14.30 39.83 10.02
C VAL A 35 14.09 40.85 11.13
N LEU A 36 13.22 40.54 12.10
CA LEU A 36 12.98 41.46 13.24
C LEU A 36 14.25 41.71 14.07
N ILE A 37 15.03 40.67 14.32
CA ILE A 37 16.29 40.77 15.08
C ILE A 37 17.31 41.63 14.29
N LEU A 38 17.50 41.33 12.99
CA LEU A 38 18.44 42.07 12.15
C LEU A 38 18.05 43.54 11.99
N ASN A 39 16.76 43.85 11.90
CA ASN A 39 16.26 45.24 11.86
C ASN A 39 16.51 45.93 13.21
N GLY A 40 16.19 45.30 14.33
CA GLY A 40 16.43 45.85 15.68
C GLY A 40 17.90 46.13 15.99
N GLN A 41 18.80 45.39 15.34
CA GLN A 41 20.26 45.54 15.50
C GLN A 41 20.90 46.46 14.46
N ASN A 42 20.10 47.13 13.57
CA ASN A 42 20.57 47.97 12.46
C ASN A 42 21.54 47.25 11.48
N LYS A 43 21.44 45.92 11.36
CA LYS A 43 22.34 45.09 10.53
C LYS A 43 21.90 44.95 9.09
N PHE A 44 20.76 45.49 8.69
CA PHE A 44 20.36 45.61 7.28
C PHE A 44 21.22 46.56 6.47
N GLN A 45 22.16 47.29 7.07
CA GLN A 45 23.13 48.09 6.36
C GLN A 45 24.06 47.24 5.47
N ASP A 46 24.35 45.97 5.87
CA ASP A 46 24.98 44.98 5.02
C ASP A 46 23.94 44.07 4.37
N THR A 47 23.19 44.61 3.43
CA THR A 47 22.08 43.93 2.76
C THR A 47 22.45 42.62 2.09
N PRO A 48 23.62 42.43 1.40
CA PRO A 48 24.00 41.15 0.81
C PRO A 48 24.18 40.06 1.86
N LEU A 49 24.82 40.38 2.99
CA LEU A 49 25.08 39.41 4.05
C LEU A 49 23.78 39.02 4.79
N ALA A 50 22.90 39.99 5.03
CA ALA A 50 21.58 39.74 5.64
C ALA A 50 20.71 38.82 4.76
N ILE A 51 20.70 39.04 3.43
CA ILE A 51 19.99 38.19 2.50
C ILE A 51 20.57 36.77 2.50
N LEU A 52 21.90 36.64 2.53
CA LEU A 52 22.57 35.33 2.56
C LEU A 52 22.22 34.55 3.85
N VAL A 53 22.14 35.21 4.99
CA VAL A 53 21.68 34.61 6.26
C VAL A 53 20.24 34.12 6.13
N LEU A 54 19.32 34.91 5.57
CA LEU A 54 17.93 34.50 5.39
C LEU A 54 17.78 33.30 4.44
N VAL A 55 18.53 33.27 3.34
CA VAL A 55 18.56 32.12 2.43
C VAL A 55 19.05 30.86 3.17
N ASN A 56 20.11 30.98 3.95
CA ASN A 56 20.62 29.85 4.74
C ASN A 56 19.62 29.40 5.82
N VAL A 57 18.91 30.29 6.48
CA VAL A 57 17.84 29.95 7.43
C VAL A 57 16.76 29.10 6.76
N LEU A 58 16.33 29.49 5.55
CA LEU A 58 15.38 28.68 4.76
C LEU A 58 15.94 27.30 4.43
N LEU A 59 17.17 27.21 3.92
CA LEU A 59 17.79 25.95 3.52
C LEU A 59 18.03 25.01 4.72
N VAL A 60 18.45 25.57 5.86
CA VAL A 60 18.66 24.81 7.09
C VAL A 60 17.35 24.27 7.66
N SER A 61 16.28 25.09 7.62
CA SER A 61 14.98 24.73 8.19
C SER A 61 14.18 23.73 7.34
N LEU A 62 14.39 23.71 6.03
CA LEU A 62 13.65 22.84 5.11
C LEU A 62 14.39 21.52 4.87
N PRO A 63 13.74 20.35 5.02
CA PRO A 63 14.35 19.05 4.76
C PRO A 63 14.36 18.68 3.27
N ILE A 64 14.90 19.55 2.40
CA ILE A 64 14.82 19.45 0.94
C ILE A 64 15.45 18.16 0.43
N VAL A 65 16.66 17.82 0.90
CA VAL A 65 17.38 16.61 0.47
C VAL A 65 16.56 15.35 0.77
N LEU A 66 15.99 15.29 1.95
CA LEU A 66 15.20 14.12 2.39
C LEU A 66 13.86 14.03 1.65
N PHE A 67 13.29 15.15 1.24
CA PHE A 67 12.11 15.16 0.38
C PHE A 67 12.40 14.60 -1.02
N ILE A 68 13.50 15.04 -1.64
CA ILE A 68 13.96 14.49 -2.93
C ILE A 68 14.17 12.98 -2.82
N LEU A 69 14.76 12.51 -1.72
CA LEU A 69 14.96 11.08 -1.48
C LEU A 69 13.63 10.31 -1.34
N CYS A 70 12.61 10.90 -0.73
CA CYS A 70 11.27 10.30 -0.68
C CYS A 70 10.69 10.12 -2.09
N ILE A 71 10.86 11.10 -2.97
CA ILE A 71 10.41 11.01 -4.37
C ILE A 71 11.18 9.89 -5.10
N ILE A 72 12.51 9.88 -4.99
CA ILE A 72 13.36 8.86 -5.63
C ILE A 72 13.00 7.46 -5.11
N SER A 73 12.85 7.30 -3.80
CA SER A 73 12.47 6.03 -3.17
C SER A 73 11.11 5.54 -3.67
N SER A 74 10.14 6.45 -3.80
CA SER A 74 8.81 6.13 -4.34
C SER A 74 8.86 5.72 -5.81
N ALA A 75 9.70 6.38 -6.62
CA ALA A 75 9.90 6.03 -8.03
C ALA A 75 10.56 4.65 -8.18
N LEU A 76 11.57 4.33 -7.36
CA LEU A 76 12.22 3.02 -7.34
C LEU A 76 11.28 1.91 -6.90
N PHE A 77 10.44 2.17 -5.91
CA PHE A 77 9.42 1.22 -5.46
C PHE A 77 8.38 0.95 -6.56
N ASN A 78 7.90 2.01 -7.23
CA ASN A 78 6.98 1.86 -8.37
C ASN A 78 7.61 1.02 -9.49
N ALA A 79 8.88 1.27 -9.81
CA ALA A 79 9.61 0.48 -10.80
C ALA A 79 9.82 -1.01 -10.38
N ASP A 80 10.01 -1.28 -9.08
CA ASP A 80 10.10 -2.67 -8.55
C ASP A 80 8.75 -3.40 -8.68
N LEU A 81 7.64 -2.74 -8.39
CA LEU A 81 6.31 -3.32 -8.53
C LEU A 81 5.90 -3.50 -10.00
N ALA A 82 6.25 -2.57 -10.88
CA ALA A 82 6.01 -2.72 -12.32
C ALA A 82 6.72 -3.95 -12.90
N LYS A 83 7.96 -4.25 -12.46
CA LYS A 83 8.66 -5.51 -12.82
C LYS A 83 7.92 -6.76 -12.35
N LYS A 84 7.10 -6.64 -11.30
CA LYS A 84 6.25 -7.72 -10.76
C LYS A 84 4.85 -7.72 -11.36
N LYS A 85 4.65 -6.99 -12.47
CA LYS A 85 3.36 -6.87 -13.16
C LYS A 85 2.26 -6.27 -12.27
N ILE A 86 2.60 -5.21 -11.55
CA ILE A 86 1.66 -4.44 -10.73
C ILE A 86 1.76 -2.97 -11.13
N ALA A 87 0.64 -2.41 -11.59
CA ALA A 87 0.48 -0.98 -11.80
C ALA A 87 -0.08 -0.31 -10.55
N ILE A 88 0.51 0.82 -10.15
CA ILE A 88 0.09 1.60 -8.99
C ILE A 88 -0.71 2.82 -9.46
N ASN A 89 -1.97 2.95 -9.02
CA ASN A 89 -2.78 4.14 -9.26
C ASN A 89 -2.73 5.12 -8.09
N LYS A 90 -2.75 4.61 -6.83
CA LYS A 90 -2.85 5.45 -5.63
C LYS A 90 -1.80 5.04 -4.58
N LEU A 91 -0.57 5.53 -4.74
CA LEU A 91 0.56 5.23 -3.84
C LEU A 91 0.28 5.60 -2.36
N ASN A 92 -0.56 6.62 -2.13
CA ASN A 92 -0.88 7.12 -0.78
C ASN A 92 -1.68 6.14 0.09
N ARG A 93 -2.21 5.06 -0.47
CA ARG A 93 -2.97 4.04 0.27
C ARG A 93 -2.14 2.81 0.69
N PHE A 94 -0.87 2.70 0.25
CA PHE A 94 -0.03 1.53 0.54
C PHE A 94 0.20 1.24 2.03
N GLU A 95 0.12 2.26 2.89
CA GLU A 95 0.15 2.02 4.35
C GLU A 95 -1.06 1.22 4.82
N SER A 96 -2.22 1.43 4.21
CA SER A 96 -3.42 0.66 4.51
C SER A 96 -3.27 -0.79 4.11
N LEU A 97 -2.57 -1.07 3.00
CA LEU A 97 -2.26 -2.43 2.54
C LEU A 97 -1.58 -3.29 3.60
N LEU A 98 -0.63 -2.71 4.35
CA LEU A 98 0.12 -3.45 5.39
C LEU A 98 -0.68 -3.71 6.67
N LYS A 99 -1.83 -3.07 6.82
CA LYS A 99 -2.70 -3.17 8.01
C LYS A 99 -3.97 -3.94 7.74
N VAL A 100 -4.13 -4.46 6.53
CA VAL A 100 -5.27 -5.27 6.14
C VAL A 100 -5.32 -6.53 6.99
N ASP A 101 -6.47 -6.75 7.61
CA ASP A 101 -6.79 -7.92 8.42
C ASP A 101 -8.05 -8.65 7.90
N VAL A 102 -8.79 -8.05 6.95
CA VAL A 102 -9.89 -8.70 6.24
C VAL A 102 -9.74 -8.49 4.74
N LEU A 103 -9.80 -9.58 3.99
CA LEU A 103 -9.76 -9.62 2.53
C LEU A 103 -11.15 -9.96 2.01
N CYS A 104 -11.79 -9.04 1.30
CA CYS A 104 -13.04 -9.27 0.59
C CYS A 104 -12.77 -9.52 -0.90
N LEU A 105 -13.35 -10.58 -1.43
CA LEU A 105 -13.13 -11.06 -2.79
C LEU A 105 -14.45 -11.12 -3.57
N GLU A 106 -14.45 -10.60 -4.79
CA GLU A 106 -15.44 -11.04 -5.78
C GLU A 106 -15.10 -12.48 -6.24
N LYS A 107 -16.11 -13.26 -6.59
CA LYS A 107 -15.92 -14.62 -7.13
C LYS A 107 -15.41 -14.55 -8.57
N GLU A 108 -16.17 -13.85 -9.41
CA GLU A 108 -15.93 -13.80 -10.85
C GLU A 108 -14.74 -12.89 -11.18
N ASN A 109 -13.85 -13.36 -12.04
CA ASN A 109 -12.59 -12.69 -12.42
C ASN A 109 -11.61 -12.44 -11.26
N VAL A 110 -11.84 -12.99 -10.05
CA VAL A 110 -10.92 -12.94 -8.90
C VAL A 110 -10.60 -14.35 -8.38
N ILE A 111 -11.58 -15.09 -7.85
CA ILE A 111 -11.42 -16.50 -7.44
C ILE A 111 -11.36 -17.38 -8.69
N THR A 112 -12.21 -17.10 -9.67
CA THR A 112 -12.22 -17.74 -10.99
C THR A 112 -11.61 -16.80 -12.03
N ASP A 113 -11.16 -17.32 -13.16
CA ASP A 113 -10.60 -16.52 -14.25
C ASP A 113 -11.66 -16.08 -15.29
N GLY A 114 -12.95 -16.27 -14.96
CA GLY A 114 -14.06 -15.94 -15.83
C GLY A 114 -14.27 -16.95 -16.96
N THR A 115 -13.46 -18.01 -17.07
CA THR A 115 -13.65 -19.05 -18.06
C THR A 115 -14.45 -20.24 -17.51
N LEU A 116 -15.19 -20.89 -18.40
CA LEU A 116 -15.98 -22.08 -18.09
C LEU A 116 -15.50 -23.27 -18.90
N THR A 117 -15.59 -24.45 -18.29
CA THR A 117 -15.32 -25.72 -18.97
C THR A 117 -16.57 -26.61 -18.94
N ILE A 118 -16.85 -27.30 -20.04
CA ILE A 118 -17.94 -28.27 -20.10
C ILE A 118 -17.45 -29.55 -19.45
N LYS A 119 -18.01 -29.88 -18.26
CA LYS A 119 -17.66 -31.08 -17.50
C LYS A 119 -18.31 -32.32 -18.09
N LYS A 120 -19.61 -32.24 -18.39
CA LYS A 120 -20.38 -33.34 -19.02
C LYS A 120 -21.61 -32.81 -19.71
N VAL A 121 -22.11 -33.59 -20.68
CA VAL A 121 -23.40 -33.37 -21.33
C VAL A 121 -24.25 -34.62 -21.08
N ILE A 122 -25.47 -34.44 -20.58
CA ILE A 122 -26.37 -35.53 -20.20
C ILE A 122 -27.58 -35.49 -21.13
N PRO A 123 -27.71 -36.44 -22.09
CA PRO A 123 -28.93 -36.60 -22.87
C PRO A 123 -30.11 -36.94 -21.95
N LEU A 124 -31.25 -36.33 -22.20
CA LEU A 124 -32.48 -36.56 -21.41
C LEU A 124 -33.52 -37.43 -22.17
N GLN A 125 -33.34 -37.57 -23.50
CA GLN A 125 -34.24 -38.35 -24.37
C GLN A 125 -33.43 -39.36 -25.16
N MET A 126 -34.03 -40.53 -25.45
CA MET A 126 -33.36 -41.56 -26.25
C MET A 126 -33.03 -41.12 -27.70
N VAL A 127 -33.82 -40.20 -28.27
CA VAL A 127 -33.60 -39.63 -29.62
C VAL A 127 -32.55 -38.52 -29.61
N ALA A 128 -32.18 -37.98 -28.44
CA ALA A 128 -31.17 -36.92 -28.30
C ALA A 128 -29.74 -37.52 -28.30
N THR A 129 -29.36 -38.11 -29.45
CA THR A 129 -27.97 -38.56 -29.62
C THR A 129 -26.99 -37.41 -29.53
N GLU A 130 -25.74 -37.68 -29.20
CA GLU A 130 -24.69 -36.66 -29.16
C GLU A 130 -24.61 -35.88 -30.48
N GLN A 131 -24.76 -36.55 -31.61
CA GLN A 131 -24.73 -35.92 -32.91
C GLN A 131 -25.93 -34.97 -33.13
N TYR A 132 -27.11 -35.34 -32.63
CA TYR A 132 -28.32 -34.51 -32.67
C TYR A 132 -28.13 -33.23 -31.80
N ILE A 133 -27.65 -33.40 -30.59
CA ILE A 133 -27.39 -32.27 -29.69
C ILE A 133 -26.35 -31.32 -30.30
N ASN A 134 -25.23 -31.87 -30.80
CA ASN A 134 -24.17 -31.09 -31.42
C ASN A 134 -24.69 -30.27 -32.62
N GLN A 135 -25.46 -30.85 -33.49
CA GLN A 135 -26.02 -30.17 -34.67
C GLN A 135 -26.95 -29.02 -34.27
N TRP A 136 -27.94 -29.29 -33.43
CA TRP A 136 -28.97 -28.30 -33.13
C TRP A 136 -28.47 -27.20 -32.20
N LEU A 137 -27.59 -27.53 -31.22
CA LEU A 137 -26.96 -26.54 -30.35
C LEU A 137 -26.03 -25.64 -31.17
N SER A 138 -25.22 -26.17 -32.09
CA SER A 138 -24.38 -25.35 -32.97
C SER A 138 -25.20 -24.41 -33.86
N ASN A 139 -26.31 -24.90 -34.45
CA ASN A 139 -27.21 -24.06 -35.23
C ASN A 139 -27.77 -22.89 -34.36
N MET A 140 -28.19 -23.18 -33.14
CA MET A 140 -28.71 -22.16 -32.20
C MET A 140 -27.63 -21.15 -31.81
N LEU A 141 -26.44 -21.60 -31.37
CA LEU A 141 -25.35 -20.74 -30.99
C LEU A 141 -24.89 -19.80 -32.11
N ARG A 142 -24.83 -20.30 -33.35
CA ARG A 142 -24.49 -19.47 -34.51
C ARG A 142 -25.59 -18.50 -34.89
N ALA A 143 -26.87 -18.90 -34.73
CA ALA A 143 -28.01 -18.02 -35.00
C ALA A 143 -28.11 -16.87 -34.02
N THR A 144 -27.91 -17.13 -32.72
CA THR A 144 -27.97 -16.11 -31.68
C THR A 144 -26.69 -15.26 -31.62
N ASN A 145 -25.52 -15.86 -31.85
CA ASN A 145 -24.22 -15.20 -31.75
C ASN A 145 -24.04 -14.44 -30.42
N ASP A 146 -24.63 -14.96 -29.34
CA ASP A 146 -24.50 -14.42 -27.97
C ASP A 146 -23.05 -14.42 -27.51
N LYS A 147 -22.72 -13.48 -26.64
CA LYS A 147 -21.37 -13.30 -26.08
C LYS A 147 -21.34 -13.61 -24.58
N GLY A 148 -20.16 -13.92 -24.06
CA GLY A 148 -19.90 -14.17 -22.66
C GLY A 148 -19.39 -15.57 -22.38
N ALA A 149 -18.89 -15.79 -21.14
CA ALA A 149 -18.15 -16.99 -20.75
C ALA A 149 -18.88 -18.32 -21.05
N ILE A 150 -20.20 -18.35 -20.88
CA ILE A 150 -21.02 -19.51 -21.18
C ILE A 150 -20.97 -19.83 -22.70
N PHE A 151 -21.24 -18.82 -23.52
CA PHE A 151 -21.27 -18.98 -24.97
C PHE A 151 -19.89 -19.25 -25.54
N ASP A 152 -18.85 -18.66 -24.99
CA ASP A 152 -17.46 -18.93 -25.38
C ASP A 152 -17.04 -20.37 -25.05
N ALA A 153 -17.47 -20.91 -23.92
CA ALA A 153 -17.23 -22.30 -23.55
C ALA A 153 -17.98 -23.27 -24.49
N LEU A 154 -19.22 -22.93 -24.85
CA LEU A 154 -20.04 -23.72 -25.74
C LEU A 154 -19.52 -23.66 -27.18
N ASN A 155 -19.19 -22.47 -27.70
CA ASN A 155 -18.66 -22.27 -29.05
C ASN A 155 -17.32 -22.99 -29.26
N ARG A 156 -16.48 -23.14 -28.26
CA ARG A 156 -15.24 -23.94 -28.33
C ARG A 156 -15.51 -25.43 -28.63
N LYS A 157 -16.64 -25.98 -28.15
CA LYS A 157 -17.00 -27.39 -28.34
C LYS A 157 -17.94 -27.60 -29.52
N TYR A 158 -18.86 -26.69 -29.76
CA TYR A 158 -19.95 -26.80 -30.74
C TYR A 158 -19.73 -25.82 -31.90
N ASP A 159 -18.68 -26.05 -32.69
CA ASP A 159 -18.28 -25.19 -33.82
C ASP A 159 -18.63 -25.83 -35.19
N PHE A 160 -19.88 -26.26 -35.36
CA PHE A 160 -20.37 -26.78 -36.65
C PHE A 160 -20.98 -25.64 -37.49
N GLU A 161 -20.93 -25.78 -38.81
CA GLU A 161 -21.54 -24.80 -39.71
C GLU A 161 -23.08 -24.74 -39.57
N LEU A 162 -23.64 -23.55 -39.73
CA LEU A 162 -25.09 -23.34 -39.70
C LEU A 162 -25.73 -24.07 -40.89
N SER A 163 -26.50 -25.11 -40.61
CA SER A 163 -27.13 -25.95 -41.62
C SER A 163 -28.64 -25.71 -41.78
N ALA A 164 -29.26 -25.03 -40.80
CA ALA A 164 -30.70 -24.80 -40.80
C ALA A 164 -31.04 -23.32 -41.06
N GLY A 165 -32.05 -23.04 -41.87
CA GLY A 165 -32.51 -21.68 -42.13
C GLY A 165 -33.19 -21.08 -40.89
N VAL A 166 -32.72 -19.94 -40.42
CA VAL A 166 -33.22 -19.23 -39.26
C VAL A 166 -34.52 -18.50 -39.57
N VAL A 167 -35.50 -18.52 -38.68
CA VAL A 167 -36.79 -17.82 -38.75
C VAL A 167 -36.86 -16.67 -37.74
N SER A 168 -36.52 -16.91 -36.47
CA SER A 168 -36.49 -15.92 -35.42
C SER A 168 -35.41 -16.26 -34.37
N VAL A 169 -34.94 -15.28 -33.67
CA VAL A 169 -33.86 -15.40 -32.67
C VAL A 169 -34.25 -14.60 -31.44
N LEU A 170 -34.05 -15.17 -30.27
CA LEU A 170 -34.05 -14.48 -28.96
C LEU A 170 -32.64 -14.48 -28.42
N LEU A 171 -32.07 -13.28 -28.24
CA LEU A 171 -30.79 -13.13 -27.59
C LEU A 171 -30.93 -13.23 -26.10
N TYR A 172 -29.87 -13.67 -25.41
CA TYR A 172 -29.85 -13.67 -23.94
C TYR A 172 -30.05 -12.24 -23.40
N ASN A 173 -30.98 -12.09 -22.47
CA ASN A 173 -31.21 -10.85 -21.75
C ASN A 173 -31.59 -11.13 -20.28
N ASP A 174 -31.55 -10.10 -19.43
CA ASP A 174 -31.78 -10.22 -18.00
C ASP A 174 -33.25 -10.50 -17.62
N GLU A 175 -34.19 -10.28 -18.54
CA GLU A 175 -35.63 -10.53 -18.31
C GLU A 175 -35.94 -12.01 -18.56
N THR A 176 -35.55 -12.54 -19.70
CA THR A 176 -35.83 -13.94 -20.08
C THR A 176 -34.85 -14.93 -19.48
N LYS A 177 -33.58 -14.53 -19.30
CA LYS A 177 -32.45 -15.35 -18.79
C LYS A 177 -32.24 -16.66 -19.55
N TYR A 178 -32.62 -16.71 -20.80
CA TYR A 178 -32.32 -17.76 -21.77
C TYR A 178 -32.25 -17.20 -23.17
N SER A 179 -31.62 -17.92 -24.08
CA SER A 179 -31.57 -17.59 -25.50
C SER A 179 -32.08 -18.73 -26.33
N GLY A 180 -32.45 -18.44 -27.59
CA GLY A 180 -32.96 -19.48 -28.47
C GLY A 180 -33.09 -19.03 -29.91
N ALA A 181 -33.29 -19.99 -30.79
CA ALA A 181 -33.54 -19.75 -32.22
C ALA A 181 -34.57 -20.71 -32.78
N SER A 182 -35.43 -20.17 -33.64
CA SER A 182 -36.43 -20.94 -34.42
C SER A 182 -35.93 -21.13 -35.84
N PHE A 183 -36.14 -22.31 -36.36
CA PHE A 183 -35.64 -22.73 -37.68
C PHE A 183 -36.77 -23.10 -38.62
N LYS A 184 -36.49 -23.01 -39.94
CA LYS A 184 -37.40 -23.53 -40.98
C LYS A 184 -37.70 -25.00 -40.73
N GLY A 185 -39.00 -25.37 -40.81
CA GLY A 185 -39.47 -26.71 -40.45
C GLY A 185 -40.11 -26.76 -39.04
N GLY A 186 -40.27 -25.61 -38.37
CA GLY A 186 -41.03 -25.48 -37.12
C GLY A 186 -40.31 -25.98 -35.87
N LYS A 187 -38.99 -26.05 -35.89
CA LYS A 187 -38.18 -26.42 -34.70
C LYS A 187 -37.61 -25.19 -34.06
N THR A 188 -37.75 -25.10 -32.75
CA THR A 188 -37.13 -24.07 -31.91
C THR A 188 -36.20 -24.73 -30.89
N ILE A 189 -34.99 -24.22 -30.75
CA ILE A 189 -34.00 -24.65 -29.73
C ILE A 189 -33.76 -23.52 -28.77
N VAL A 190 -33.81 -23.84 -27.48
CA VAL A 190 -33.61 -22.89 -26.36
C VAL A 190 -32.51 -23.41 -25.46
N LEU A 191 -31.67 -22.48 -24.96
CA LEU A 191 -30.60 -22.72 -24.01
C LEU A 191 -30.73 -21.74 -22.83
N GLY A 192 -30.75 -22.25 -21.61
CA GLY A 192 -30.82 -21.40 -20.44
C GLY A 192 -30.82 -22.16 -19.12
N ASN A 193 -31.03 -21.43 -18.01
CA ASN A 193 -31.14 -22.03 -16.69
C ASN A 193 -32.39 -22.90 -16.58
N PRO A 194 -32.29 -24.19 -16.17
CA PRO A 194 -33.44 -25.09 -16.02
C PRO A 194 -34.52 -24.58 -15.05
N GLU A 195 -34.19 -23.68 -14.12
CA GLU A 195 -35.18 -23.06 -13.23
C GLU A 195 -36.08 -22.05 -13.94
N ILE A 196 -35.61 -21.46 -15.03
CA ILE A 196 -36.31 -20.36 -15.74
C ILE A 196 -36.94 -20.84 -17.04
N VAL A 197 -36.21 -21.60 -17.86
CA VAL A 197 -36.73 -22.15 -19.12
C VAL A 197 -38.04 -22.89 -18.87
N PRO A 198 -39.10 -22.65 -19.68
CA PRO A 198 -40.42 -23.28 -19.51
C PRO A 198 -40.41 -24.74 -20.03
N ILE A 199 -39.71 -25.63 -19.33
CA ILE A 199 -39.55 -27.04 -19.67
C ILE A 199 -40.61 -27.91 -18.97
N LYS A 200 -41.03 -28.97 -19.66
CA LYS A 200 -41.84 -30.04 -19.07
C LYS A 200 -41.07 -30.77 -17.99
N ASN A 201 -41.76 -31.26 -16.97
CA ASN A 201 -41.17 -32.00 -15.83
C ASN A 201 -40.00 -31.30 -15.16
N LYS A 202 -40.08 -29.98 -15.01
CA LYS A 202 -39.05 -29.12 -14.40
C LYS A 202 -38.54 -29.69 -13.07
N ALA A 203 -39.44 -30.07 -12.15
CA ALA A 203 -39.09 -30.60 -10.85
C ALA A 203 -38.20 -31.87 -10.93
N GLY A 204 -38.52 -32.79 -11.86
CA GLY A 204 -37.73 -34.00 -12.06
C GLY A 204 -36.34 -33.71 -12.62
N ILE A 205 -36.24 -32.69 -13.48
CA ILE A 205 -34.96 -32.25 -14.05
C ILE A 205 -34.10 -31.55 -12.98
N LEU A 206 -34.67 -30.65 -12.19
CA LEU A 206 -33.96 -29.98 -11.11
C LEU A 206 -33.41 -30.95 -10.06
N LYS A 207 -34.23 -31.95 -9.67
CA LYS A 207 -33.77 -33.02 -8.76
C LYS A 207 -32.58 -33.79 -9.33
N ARG A 208 -32.53 -34.01 -10.63
CA ARG A 208 -31.42 -34.70 -11.32
C ARG A 208 -30.15 -33.84 -11.35
N CYS A 209 -30.30 -32.52 -11.28
CA CYS A 209 -29.20 -31.56 -11.28
C CYS A 209 -28.61 -31.32 -9.86
N GLU A 210 -29.33 -31.67 -8.81
CA GLU A 210 -29.00 -31.32 -7.41
C GLU A 210 -27.59 -31.74 -7.01
N GLU A 211 -27.13 -32.93 -7.41
CA GLU A 211 -25.78 -33.40 -7.10
C GLU A 211 -24.69 -32.54 -7.77
N ASP A 212 -24.89 -32.10 -9.02
CA ASP A 212 -23.92 -31.28 -9.74
C ASP A 212 -23.95 -29.82 -9.26
N ILE A 213 -25.13 -29.32 -8.87
CA ILE A 213 -25.28 -27.99 -8.23
C ILE A 213 -24.51 -27.99 -6.89
N ASN A 214 -24.69 -29.02 -6.06
CA ASN A 214 -23.98 -29.17 -4.80
C ASN A 214 -22.46 -29.29 -4.96
N LYS A 215 -21.97 -29.65 -6.16
CA LYS A 215 -20.56 -29.65 -6.55
C LYS A 215 -20.10 -28.33 -7.18
N GLY A 216 -20.89 -27.26 -7.07
CA GLY A 216 -20.56 -25.93 -7.57
C GLY A 216 -20.57 -25.82 -9.10
N CYS A 217 -21.31 -26.69 -9.79
CA CYS A 217 -21.42 -26.62 -11.24
C CYS A 217 -22.60 -25.72 -11.65
N ARG A 218 -22.44 -25.01 -12.77
CA ARG A 218 -23.55 -24.32 -13.44
C ARG A 218 -24.23 -25.29 -14.40
N ILE A 219 -25.53 -25.28 -14.44
CA ILE A 219 -26.31 -26.18 -15.28
C ILE A 219 -27.12 -25.38 -16.27
N LEU A 220 -27.02 -25.79 -17.54
CA LEU A 220 -27.86 -25.29 -18.62
C LEU A 220 -28.70 -26.43 -19.16
N VAL A 221 -29.95 -26.14 -19.49
CA VAL A 221 -30.84 -27.04 -20.21
C VAL A 221 -30.87 -26.62 -21.68
N VAL A 222 -30.71 -27.60 -22.56
CA VAL A 222 -31.03 -27.48 -23.97
C VAL A 222 -32.41 -28.07 -24.14
N ALA A 223 -33.36 -27.29 -24.68
CA ALA A 223 -34.72 -27.70 -24.85
C ALA A 223 -35.23 -27.41 -26.27
N GLU A 224 -36.15 -28.20 -26.76
CA GLU A 224 -36.76 -28.03 -28.07
C GLU A 224 -38.26 -27.77 -27.98
N GLY A 225 -38.76 -26.98 -28.94
CA GLY A 225 -40.15 -26.63 -29.09
C GLY A 225 -40.60 -26.61 -30.53
N LYS A 226 -41.91 -26.51 -30.74
CA LYS A 226 -42.54 -26.51 -32.09
C LYS A 226 -43.08 -25.13 -32.49
N GLN A 227 -43.15 -24.19 -31.55
CA GLN A 227 -43.64 -22.82 -31.81
C GLN A 227 -42.44 -21.89 -32.04
N PRO A 228 -42.58 -20.82 -32.82
CA PRO A 228 -41.53 -19.83 -32.97
C PRO A 228 -41.29 -19.07 -31.66
N ILE A 229 -40.03 -18.72 -31.42
CA ILE A 229 -39.63 -17.85 -30.31
C ILE A 229 -39.78 -16.38 -30.73
N ASN A 230 -40.24 -15.53 -29.84
CA ASN A 230 -40.42 -14.10 -30.03
C ASN A 230 -39.54 -13.32 -29.06
N ASP A 231 -39.53 -11.97 -29.13
CA ASP A 231 -38.76 -11.11 -28.26
C ASP A 231 -39.17 -11.23 -26.76
N ASP A 232 -40.46 -11.56 -26.51
CA ASP A 232 -40.98 -11.82 -25.16
C ASP A 232 -40.67 -13.23 -24.62
N GLY A 233 -40.00 -14.06 -25.42
CA GLY A 233 -39.62 -15.41 -25.04
C GLY A 233 -40.39 -16.50 -25.80
N TYR A 234 -40.37 -17.73 -25.25
CA TYR A 234 -41.08 -18.88 -25.81
C TYR A 234 -42.43 -19.08 -25.11
N HIS A 235 -43.52 -19.06 -25.86
CA HIS A 235 -44.85 -19.28 -25.35
C HIS A 235 -45.25 -20.76 -25.44
N GLY A 236 -45.27 -21.44 -24.28
CA GLY A 236 -45.62 -22.85 -24.16
C GLY A 236 -44.59 -23.65 -23.39
N GLU A 237 -44.73 -24.97 -23.41
CA GLU A 237 -43.79 -25.88 -22.76
C GLU A 237 -42.78 -26.45 -23.77
N LEU A 238 -41.53 -26.51 -23.34
CA LEU A 238 -40.41 -27.07 -24.10
C LEU A 238 -40.08 -28.49 -23.63
N ASP A 239 -39.66 -29.33 -24.55
CA ASP A 239 -39.14 -30.66 -24.26
C ASP A 239 -37.63 -30.57 -24.01
N ALA A 240 -37.19 -30.83 -22.78
CA ALA A 240 -35.74 -30.84 -22.45
C ALA A 240 -35.05 -32.02 -23.15
N ILE A 241 -34.00 -31.74 -23.91
CA ILE A 241 -33.25 -32.74 -24.69
C ILE A 241 -31.90 -33.07 -24.08
N ALA A 242 -31.24 -32.10 -23.44
CA ALA A 242 -29.96 -32.34 -22.78
C ALA A 242 -29.72 -31.36 -21.62
N LEU A 243 -28.87 -31.78 -20.70
CA LEU A 243 -28.26 -30.90 -19.69
C LEU A 243 -26.78 -30.73 -20.01
N ILE A 244 -26.30 -29.50 -19.93
CA ILE A 244 -24.89 -29.15 -20.05
C ILE A 244 -24.40 -28.72 -18.68
N ILE A 245 -23.43 -29.44 -18.14
CA ILE A 245 -22.84 -29.16 -16.83
C ILE A 245 -21.52 -28.44 -17.08
N LEU A 246 -21.47 -27.19 -16.60
CA LEU A 246 -20.32 -26.30 -16.70
C LEU A 246 -19.66 -26.16 -15.32
N LYS A 247 -18.37 -25.99 -15.31
CA LYS A 247 -17.60 -25.69 -14.10
C LYS A 247 -16.74 -24.45 -14.32
N ASP A 248 -16.74 -23.57 -13.33
CA ASP A 248 -15.84 -22.42 -13.30
C ASP A 248 -14.38 -22.88 -13.20
N HIS A 249 -13.48 -22.21 -13.89
CA HIS A 249 -12.05 -22.45 -13.80
C HIS A 249 -11.45 -21.58 -12.68
N ILE A 250 -10.79 -22.20 -11.71
CA ILE A 250 -10.13 -21.48 -10.62
C ILE A 250 -8.91 -20.74 -11.17
N ARG A 251 -8.77 -19.46 -10.80
CA ARG A 251 -7.66 -18.60 -11.23
C ARG A 251 -6.33 -19.14 -10.72
N GLU A 252 -5.34 -19.15 -11.62
CA GLU A 252 -3.97 -19.57 -11.28
C GLU A 252 -3.40 -18.73 -10.12
N GLY A 253 -2.74 -19.40 -9.15
CA GLY A 253 -2.16 -18.77 -7.97
C GLY A 253 -3.16 -18.27 -6.93
N ALA A 254 -4.48 -18.46 -7.12
CA ALA A 254 -5.48 -18.06 -6.13
C ALA A 254 -5.37 -18.86 -4.83
N PRO A 255 -5.28 -20.22 -4.85
CA PRO A 255 -5.16 -21.02 -3.63
C PRO A 255 -3.91 -20.63 -2.81
N GLU A 256 -2.76 -20.46 -3.45
CA GLU A 256 -1.50 -20.11 -2.81
C GLU A 256 -1.57 -18.70 -2.19
N SER A 257 -2.19 -17.76 -2.92
CA SER A 257 -2.36 -16.39 -2.46
C SER A 257 -3.29 -16.33 -1.24
N PHE A 258 -4.43 -17.03 -1.26
CA PHE A 258 -5.37 -17.04 -0.14
C PHE A 258 -4.80 -17.73 1.09
N LYS A 259 -4.06 -18.83 0.89
CA LYS A 259 -3.30 -19.47 1.97
C LYS A 259 -2.29 -18.50 2.59
N TRP A 260 -1.56 -17.75 1.76
CA TRP A 260 -0.61 -16.75 2.25
C TRP A 260 -1.30 -15.69 3.11
N PHE A 261 -2.46 -15.15 2.69
CA PHE A 261 -3.22 -14.18 3.47
C PHE A 261 -3.66 -14.73 4.82
N LYS A 262 -4.17 -15.96 4.83
CA LYS A 262 -4.55 -16.65 6.05
C LYS A 262 -3.36 -16.85 7.00
N ASP A 263 -2.24 -17.36 6.48
CA ASP A 263 -1.01 -17.59 7.26
C ASP A 263 -0.45 -16.29 7.86
N ASN A 264 -0.80 -15.13 7.27
CA ASN A 264 -0.48 -13.79 7.77
C ASN A 264 -1.61 -13.16 8.62
N GLY A 265 -2.63 -13.92 9.00
CA GLY A 265 -3.67 -13.52 9.95
C GLY A 265 -4.79 -12.67 9.36
N ALA A 266 -5.00 -12.70 8.05
CA ALA A 266 -6.14 -12.04 7.41
C ALA A 266 -7.32 -13.01 7.27
N ASP A 267 -8.52 -12.56 7.68
CA ASP A 267 -9.77 -13.23 7.37
C ASP A 267 -10.19 -12.99 5.93
N ILE A 268 -10.81 -14.00 5.31
CA ILE A 268 -11.26 -13.91 3.92
C ILE A 268 -12.78 -13.98 3.86
N LYS A 269 -13.40 -13.04 3.14
CA LYS A 269 -14.83 -12.99 2.84
C LYS A 269 -15.04 -12.98 1.33
N VAL A 270 -16.06 -13.68 0.86
CA VAL A 270 -16.45 -13.70 -0.56
C VAL A 270 -17.78 -12.97 -0.70
N ILE A 271 -17.83 -11.99 -1.59
CA ILE A 271 -19.03 -11.17 -1.81
C ILE A 271 -19.29 -11.15 -3.31
N THR A 272 -20.39 -11.72 -3.75
CA THR A 272 -20.66 -11.90 -5.18
C THR A 272 -22.13 -11.70 -5.53
N ASN A 273 -22.39 -11.33 -6.78
CA ASN A 273 -23.74 -11.29 -7.35
C ASN A 273 -24.24 -12.70 -7.75
N ASP A 274 -23.34 -13.69 -7.74
CA ASP A 274 -23.65 -15.07 -8.18
C ASP A 274 -24.30 -15.90 -7.06
N ASN A 275 -24.74 -17.10 -7.41
CA ASN A 275 -25.34 -18.04 -6.46
C ASN A 275 -24.39 -18.35 -5.29
N PRO A 276 -24.85 -18.19 -4.04
CA PRO A 276 -23.99 -18.34 -2.84
C PRO A 276 -23.44 -19.76 -2.69
N LEU A 277 -24.18 -20.80 -3.08
CA LEU A 277 -23.70 -22.19 -3.02
C LEU A 277 -22.56 -22.44 -4.00
N VAL A 278 -22.67 -21.95 -5.24
CA VAL A 278 -21.61 -22.05 -6.24
C VAL A 278 -20.36 -21.29 -5.78
N ALA A 279 -20.54 -20.09 -5.24
CA ALA A 279 -19.45 -19.29 -4.71
C ALA A 279 -18.77 -19.97 -3.50
N SER A 280 -19.56 -20.59 -2.62
CA SER A 280 -19.06 -21.37 -1.48
C SER A 280 -18.18 -22.54 -1.92
N VAL A 281 -18.64 -23.35 -2.89
CA VAL A 281 -17.88 -24.49 -3.39
C VAL A 281 -16.57 -24.03 -4.04
N ASN A 282 -16.61 -22.99 -4.88
CA ASN A 282 -15.40 -22.44 -5.49
C ASN A 282 -14.42 -21.90 -4.45
N ALA A 283 -14.92 -21.24 -3.40
CA ALA A 283 -14.12 -20.74 -2.29
C ALA A 283 -13.48 -21.89 -1.48
N LEU A 284 -14.21 -22.98 -1.21
CA LEU A 284 -13.69 -24.17 -0.54
C LEU A 284 -12.58 -24.85 -1.37
N GLU A 285 -12.77 -24.93 -2.69
CA GLU A 285 -11.74 -25.49 -3.59
C GLU A 285 -10.44 -24.69 -3.60
N THR A 286 -10.49 -23.37 -3.28
CA THR A 286 -9.31 -22.52 -3.13
C THR A 286 -8.76 -22.52 -1.70
N GLY A 287 -9.34 -23.29 -0.78
CA GLY A 287 -8.87 -23.41 0.60
C GLY A 287 -9.32 -22.27 1.52
N ILE A 288 -10.34 -21.49 1.16
CA ILE A 288 -10.91 -20.47 2.05
C ILE A 288 -11.68 -21.14 3.17
N GLU A 289 -11.20 -20.98 4.42
CA GLU A 289 -11.82 -21.57 5.60
C GLU A 289 -13.17 -20.93 5.94
N GLY A 290 -14.11 -21.75 6.39
CA GLY A 290 -15.45 -21.31 6.75
C GLY A 290 -16.32 -20.92 5.56
N ALA A 291 -15.88 -21.17 4.32
CA ALA A 291 -16.67 -20.87 3.13
C ALA A 291 -17.94 -21.73 3.00
N ASP A 292 -18.07 -22.79 3.81
CA ASP A 292 -19.32 -23.54 4.02
C ASP A 292 -20.43 -22.70 4.70
N LYS A 293 -20.06 -21.59 5.38
CA LYS A 293 -20.98 -20.63 5.95
C LYS A 293 -21.34 -19.57 4.90
N TYR A 294 -22.35 -19.85 4.11
CA TYR A 294 -22.82 -18.95 3.07
C TYR A 294 -24.26 -18.48 3.32
N ILE A 295 -24.62 -17.33 2.74
CA ILE A 295 -25.97 -16.75 2.83
C ILE A 295 -26.36 -16.11 1.48
N SER A 296 -27.66 -16.20 1.14
CA SER A 296 -28.27 -15.39 0.09
C SER A 296 -28.68 -14.04 0.66
N LEU A 297 -28.33 -12.95 -0.01
CA LEU A 297 -28.71 -11.60 0.38
C LEU A 297 -30.02 -11.12 -0.30
N GLU A 298 -30.69 -11.98 -1.07
CA GLU A 298 -32.00 -11.66 -1.64
C GLU A 298 -33.01 -11.34 -0.54
N GLY A 299 -33.58 -10.13 -0.57
CA GLY A 299 -34.59 -9.68 0.40
C GLY A 299 -34.06 -9.29 1.77
N ILE A 300 -32.73 -9.24 1.96
CA ILE A 300 -32.10 -8.77 3.22
C ILE A 300 -31.82 -7.28 3.12
N ASP A 301 -32.25 -6.52 4.14
CA ASP A 301 -31.99 -5.09 4.23
C ASP A 301 -30.55 -4.80 4.67
N ASN A 302 -30.03 -3.65 4.24
CA ASN A 302 -28.65 -3.25 4.54
C ASN A 302 -28.37 -3.10 6.04
N ASP A 303 -29.38 -2.76 6.85
CA ASP A 303 -29.26 -2.59 8.30
C ASP A 303 -29.00 -3.92 9.04
N GLU A 304 -29.39 -5.05 8.46
CA GLU A 304 -29.18 -6.37 9.04
C GLU A 304 -27.75 -6.89 8.80
N LEU A 305 -27.05 -6.34 7.79
CA LEU A 305 -25.72 -6.81 7.38
C LEU A 305 -24.67 -6.70 8.48
N ASP A 306 -24.76 -5.71 9.38
CA ASP A 306 -23.86 -5.57 10.52
C ASP A 306 -23.78 -6.84 11.39
N SER A 307 -24.91 -7.52 11.56
CA SER A 307 -24.99 -8.75 12.36
C SER A 307 -24.53 -9.99 11.60
N LEU A 308 -24.61 -9.97 10.27
CA LEU A 308 -24.33 -11.12 9.40
C LEU A 308 -22.86 -11.23 9.01
N VAL A 309 -22.13 -10.11 8.92
CA VAL A 309 -20.73 -10.09 8.45
C VAL A 309 -19.77 -10.90 9.33
N SER A 310 -20.10 -11.08 10.62
CA SER A 310 -19.33 -11.92 11.56
C SER A 310 -19.69 -13.40 11.50
N GLN A 311 -20.90 -13.74 11.02
CA GLN A 311 -21.44 -15.10 11.05
C GLN A 311 -21.13 -15.89 9.77
N TYR A 312 -21.10 -15.20 8.62
CA TYR A 312 -20.93 -15.80 7.31
C TYR A 312 -19.62 -15.42 6.66
N THR A 313 -19.15 -16.31 5.77
CA THR A 313 -17.93 -16.12 5.00
C THR A 313 -18.26 -15.79 3.53
N VAL A 314 -19.35 -16.35 2.99
CA VAL A 314 -19.77 -16.16 1.60
C VAL A 314 -21.13 -15.48 1.55
N PHE A 315 -21.20 -14.38 0.81
CA PHE A 315 -22.40 -13.57 0.59
C PHE A 315 -22.73 -13.60 -0.91
N GLY A 316 -23.80 -14.29 -1.27
CA GLY A 316 -24.24 -14.42 -2.64
C GLY A 316 -25.48 -13.59 -2.97
N TYR A 317 -25.76 -13.40 -4.25
CA TYR A 317 -26.83 -12.54 -4.78
C TYR A 317 -26.78 -11.12 -4.20
N ALA A 318 -25.56 -10.63 -3.91
CA ALA A 318 -25.36 -9.30 -3.34
C ALA A 318 -25.59 -8.21 -4.37
N THR A 319 -26.42 -7.20 -4.06
CA THR A 319 -26.50 -5.97 -4.87
C THR A 319 -25.25 -5.10 -4.68
N ASN A 320 -25.07 -4.10 -5.53
CA ASN A 320 -23.92 -3.18 -5.45
C ASN A 320 -23.91 -2.42 -4.10
N GLU A 321 -25.09 -2.01 -3.63
CA GLU A 321 -25.29 -1.31 -2.36
C GLU A 321 -25.04 -2.23 -1.16
N GLN A 322 -25.45 -3.51 -1.25
CA GLN A 322 -25.18 -4.49 -0.21
C GLN A 322 -23.68 -4.82 -0.14
N LYS A 323 -22.96 -4.90 -1.28
CA LYS A 323 -21.49 -5.05 -1.28
C LYS A 323 -20.81 -3.88 -0.55
N GLU A 324 -21.23 -2.64 -0.83
CA GLU A 324 -20.73 -1.45 -0.12
C GLU A 324 -21.03 -1.51 1.37
N ALA A 325 -22.26 -1.87 1.75
CA ALA A 325 -22.70 -1.95 3.16
C ALA A 325 -21.92 -3.01 3.94
N ILE A 326 -21.63 -4.18 3.35
CA ILE A 326 -20.77 -5.21 3.97
C ILE A 326 -19.38 -4.67 4.24
N ILE A 327 -18.76 -3.99 3.27
CA ILE A 327 -17.44 -3.36 3.45
C ILE A 327 -17.50 -2.30 4.56
N ALA A 328 -18.54 -1.48 4.59
CA ALA A 328 -18.72 -0.45 5.62
C ALA A 328 -18.90 -1.07 7.02
N ALA A 329 -19.65 -2.16 7.14
CA ALA A 329 -19.83 -2.91 8.38
C ALA A 329 -18.50 -3.47 8.90
N LEU A 330 -17.75 -4.16 8.05
CA LEU A 330 -16.43 -4.72 8.39
C LEU A 330 -15.43 -3.63 8.79
N LYS A 331 -15.47 -2.46 8.18
CA LYS A 331 -14.55 -1.34 8.49
C LYS A 331 -14.73 -0.73 9.86
N LYS A 332 -15.82 -1.01 10.57
CA LYS A 332 -16.00 -0.52 11.94
C LYS A 332 -14.92 -1.06 12.88
N GLU A 333 -14.49 -2.30 12.67
CA GLU A 333 -13.51 -2.98 13.53
C GLU A 333 -12.23 -3.40 12.79
N HIS A 334 -12.27 -3.52 11.46
CA HIS A 334 -11.22 -4.09 10.61
C HIS A 334 -10.64 -3.12 9.58
N LYS A 335 -9.50 -3.50 9.02
CA LYS A 335 -8.91 -2.88 7.82
C LYS A 335 -9.15 -3.78 6.63
N VAL A 336 -10.06 -3.35 5.78
CA VAL A 336 -10.61 -4.15 4.69
C VAL A 336 -9.91 -3.85 3.37
N MET A 337 -9.44 -4.90 2.69
CA MET A 337 -9.08 -4.87 1.27
C MET A 337 -10.23 -5.45 0.46
N MET A 338 -10.58 -4.79 -0.65
CA MET A 338 -11.52 -5.34 -1.64
C MET A 338 -10.78 -5.66 -2.93
N ILE A 339 -10.88 -6.91 -3.38
CA ILE A 339 -10.47 -7.32 -4.73
C ILE A 339 -11.74 -7.51 -5.56
N GLY A 340 -11.96 -6.58 -6.47
CA GLY A 340 -13.11 -6.57 -7.37
C GLY A 340 -12.67 -6.50 -8.82
N ALA A 341 -13.52 -6.93 -9.74
CA ALA A 341 -13.22 -6.93 -11.17
C ALA A 341 -14.33 -6.30 -12.01
N ASN A 342 -15.55 -6.25 -11.51
CA ASN A 342 -16.72 -5.83 -12.26
C ASN A 342 -17.20 -4.43 -11.85
N ASN A 343 -18.00 -3.76 -12.69
CA ASN A 343 -18.62 -2.48 -12.35
C ASN A 343 -19.45 -2.54 -11.06
N SER A 344 -20.04 -3.69 -10.77
CA SER A 344 -20.79 -3.94 -9.53
C SER A 344 -19.95 -3.83 -8.25
N ASP A 345 -18.63 -3.92 -8.36
CA ASP A 345 -17.70 -3.89 -7.22
C ASP A 345 -17.19 -2.49 -6.90
N VAL A 346 -17.41 -1.53 -7.81
CA VAL A 346 -16.83 -0.16 -7.70
C VAL A 346 -17.22 0.54 -6.40
N LEU A 347 -18.49 0.42 -5.94
CA LEU A 347 -18.93 1.00 -4.68
C LEU A 347 -18.20 0.38 -3.48
N ALA A 348 -18.10 -0.95 -3.43
CA ALA A 348 -17.38 -1.69 -2.42
C ALA A 348 -15.87 -1.35 -2.42
N MET A 349 -15.25 -1.23 -3.61
CA MET A 349 -13.85 -0.81 -3.75
C MET A 349 -13.62 0.60 -3.21
N LYS A 350 -14.49 1.56 -3.51
CA LYS A 350 -14.44 2.93 -2.96
C LYS A 350 -14.57 2.93 -1.43
N ALA A 351 -15.47 2.13 -0.91
CA ALA A 351 -15.71 2.01 0.52
C ALA A 351 -14.54 1.36 1.26
N SER A 352 -13.73 0.49 0.63
CA SER A 352 -12.63 -0.25 1.25
C SER A 352 -11.46 0.63 1.72
N ASN A 353 -10.55 0.06 2.52
CA ASN A 353 -9.30 0.73 2.91
C ASN A 353 -8.23 0.61 1.81
N PHE A 354 -8.28 -0.47 1.03
CA PHE A 354 -7.40 -0.71 -0.10
C PHE A 354 -8.15 -1.50 -1.17
N ALA A 355 -8.10 -1.03 -2.40
CA ALA A 355 -8.80 -1.62 -3.53
C ALA A 355 -7.82 -2.23 -4.54
N VAL A 356 -8.11 -3.43 -4.99
CA VAL A 356 -7.30 -4.18 -5.96
C VAL A 356 -8.20 -4.66 -7.09
N THR A 357 -7.67 -4.65 -8.30
CA THR A 357 -8.30 -5.30 -9.47
C THR A 357 -7.26 -6.01 -10.32
N THR A 358 -7.72 -6.80 -11.26
CA THR A 358 -6.89 -7.46 -12.27
C THR A 358 -6.99 -6.73 -13.62
N VAL A 359 -6.09 -7.03 -14.54
CA VAL A 359 -6.12 -6.48 -15.91
C VAL A 359 -7.39 -6.87 -16.67
N ASP A 360 -8.00 -8.01 -16.29
CA ASP A 360 -9.25 -8.51 -16.86
C ASP A 360 -10.49 -7.78 -16.31
N GLY A 361 -10.31 -6.93 -15.29
CA GLY A 361 -11.39 -6.17 -14.68
C GLY A 361 -11.88 -5.03 -15.58
N ASP A 362 -13.12 -4.60 -15.35
CA ASP A 362 -13.76 -3.50 -16.06
C ASP A 362 -12.97 -2.19 -15.92
N ILE A 363 -13.09 -1.30 -16.90
CA ILE A 363 -12.40 -0.01 -16.94
C ILE A 363 -12.68 0.83 -15.68
N GLU A 364 -13.90 0.82 -15.18
CA GLU A 364 -14.30 1.55 -13.97
C GLU A 364 -13.61 0.97 -12.72
N SER A 365 -13.54 -0.35 -12.60
CA SER A 365 -12.83 -1.03 -11.52
C SER A 365 -11.32 -0.74 -11.58
N GLN A 366 -10.72 -0.73 -12.78
CA GLN A 366 -9.32 -0.38 -12.96
C GLN A 366 -9.00 1.07 -12.56
N LYS A 367 -9.89 2.03 -12.85
CA LYS A 367 -9.71 3.44 -12.44
C LYS A 367 -9.82 3.61 -10.92
N GLU A 368 -10.72 2.87 -10.27
CA GLU A 368 -10.96 3.01 -8.83
C GLU A 368 -9.93 2.27 -7.99
N ALA A 369 -9.35 1.20 -8.48
CA ALA A 369 -8.35 0.41 -7.78
C ALA A 369 -7.13 1.24 -7.35
N ASP A 370 -6.55 0.89 -6.21
CA ASP A 370 -5.27 1.44 -5.74
C ASP A 370 -4.09 0.79 -6.48
N ILE A 371 -4.24 -0.51 -6.82
CA ILE A 371 -3.32 -1.25 -7.69
C ILE A 371 -4.09 -2.11 -8.70
N VAL A 372 -3.49 -2.32 -9.86
CA VAL A 372 -3.95 -3.23 -10.90
C VAL A 372 -2.92 -4.33 -11.08
N ILE A 373 -3.35 -5.60 -11.00
CA ILE A 373 -2.50 -6.77 -11.26
C ILE A 373 -2.50 -7.04 -12.76
N GLU A 374 -1.35 -6.81 -13.42
CA GLU A 374 -1.15 -7.01 -14.86
C GLU A 374 -0.73 -8.46 -15.19
N SER A 375 -1.26 -9.42 -14.44
CA SER A 375 -0.98 -10.85 -14.57
C SER A 375 -2.27 -11.64 -14.49
N PRO A 376 -2.39 -12.75 -15.20
CA PRO A 376 -3.51 -13.67 -15.02
C PRO A 376 -3.49 -14.35 -13.63
N SER A 377 -2.35 -14.41 -12.94
CA SER A 377 -2.20 -14.96 -11.59
C SER A 377 -2.35 -13.87 -10.51
N LEU A 378 -2.81 -14.25 -9.30
CA LEU A 378 -2.85 -13.39 -8.11
C LEU A 378 -1.52 -13.35 -7.31
N GLU A 379 -0.53 -14.17 -7.65
CA GLU A 379 0.77 -14.19 -6.97
C GLU A 379 1.45 -12.81 -6.85
N PRO A 380 1.38 -11.91 -7.88
CA PRO A 380 1.97 -10.58 -7.75
C PRO A 380 1.46 -9.78 -6.56
N LEU A 381 0.23 -10.01 -6.09
CA LEU A 381 -0.33 -9.31 -4.94
C LEU A 381 0.45 -9.59 -3.65
N THR A 382 0.78 -10.87 -3.38
CA THR A 382 1.58 -11.25 -2.21
C THR A 382 3.00 -10.70 -2.29
N ALA A 383 3.58 -10.67 -3.51
CA ALA A 383 4.89 -10.06 -3.77
C ALA A 383 4.86 -8.53 -3.57
N ALA A 384 3.73 -7.85 -3.89
CA ALA A 384 3.54 -6.43 -3.61
C ALA A 384 3.57 -6.13 -2.12
N ILE A 385 2.83 -6.89 -1.32
CA ILE A 385 2.76 -6.72 0.14
C ILE A 385 4.14 -6.93 0.76
N ASN A 386 4.85 -7.98 0.36
CA ASN A 386 6.20 -8.28 0.84
C ASN A 386 7.21 -7.18 0.51
N SER A 387 7.07 -6.50 -0.65
CA SER A 387 7.91 -5.37 -1.03
C SER A 387 7.52 -4.07 -0.36
N SER A 388 6.24 -3.89 -0.02
CA SER A 388 5.71 -2.67 0.57
C SER A 388 6.21 -2.45 2.00
N LYS A 389 6.36 -3.51 2.79
CA LYS A 389 6.80 -3.41 4.19
C LYS A 389 8.21 -2.80 4.33
N PRO A 390 9.25 -3.30 3.65
CA PRO A 390 10.57 -2.66 3.67
C PRO A 390 10.56 -1.22 3.16
N PHE A 391 9.83 -0.95 2.08
CA PHE A 391 9.70 0.39 1.52
C PHE A 391 9.14 1.40 2.53
N ILE A 392 8.01 1.10 3.16
CA ILE A 392 7.39 1.99 4.15
C ILE A 392 8.28 2.16 5.38
N ASN A 393 8.91 1.08 5.87
CA ASN A 393 9.80 1.16 7.02
C ASN A 393 11.04 2.01 6.72
N ASN A 394 11.64 1.89 5.53
CA ASN A 394 12.78 2.73 5.13
C ASN A 394 12.37 4.20 5.02
N LEU A 395 11.21 4.46 4.43
CA LEU A 395 10.69 5.80 4.28
C LEU A 395 10.38 6.47 5.64
N GLN A 396 9.91 5.72 6.64
CA GLN A 396 9.74 6.21 8.02
C GLN A 396 11.08 6.58 8.67
N LYS A 397 12.16 5.84 8.37
CA LYS A 397 13.51 6.19 8.84
C LYS A 397 14.00 7.50 8.22
N VAL A 398 13.79 7.68 6.93
CA VAL A 398 14.11 8.94 6.22
C VAL A 398 13.36 10.12 6.83
N LEU A 399 12.06 9.94 7.13
CA LEU A 399 11.26 10.98 7.81
C LEU A 399 11.72 11.27 9.23
N SER A 400 12.21 10.27 9.95
CA SER A 400 12.78 10.49 11.28
C SER A 400 13.97 11.46 11.21
N LEU A 401 14.87 11.26 10.24
CA LEU A 401 16.01 12.16 10.01
C LEU A 401 15.57 13.56 9.59
N ALA A 402 14.55 13.68 8.72
CA ALA A 402 13.97 14.96 8.32
C ALA A 402 13.45 15.76 9.53
N LEU A 403 12.73 15.09 10.41
CA LEU A 403 12.15 15.72 11.60
C LEU A 403 13.23 16.14 12.61
N VAL A 404 14.27 15.31 12.82
CA VAL A 404 15.43 15.66 13.64
C VAL A 404 16.07 16.95 13.12
N LYS A 405 16.34 17.02 11.82
CA LYS A 405 16.91 18.24 11.21
C LYS A 405 16.03 19.47 11.48
N THR A 406 14.73 19.38 11.22
CA THR A 406 13.81 20.53 11.39
C THR A 406 13.74 21.03 12.83
N ILE A 407 13.69 20.11 13.80
CA ILE A 407 13.66 20.46 15.23
C ILE A 407 15.00 21.09 15.66
N LEU A 408 16.11 20.51 15.22
CA LEU A 408 17.44 21.03 15.54
C LEU A 408 17.68 22.40 14.90
N ALA A 409 17.25 22.59 13.64
CA ALA A 409 17.35 23.86 12.94
C ALA A 409 16.66 25.01 13.68
N LEU A 410 15.47 24.76 14.25
CA LEU A 410 14.74 25.75 15.06
C LEU A 410 15.64 26.29 16.19
N VAL A 411 16.27 25.39 16.95
CA VAL A 411 17.08 25.76 18.11
C VAL A 411 18.38 26.41 17.65
N VAL A 412 19.08 25.86 16.69
CA VAL A 412 20.37 26.38 16.19
C VAL A 412 20.20 27.78 15.59
N VAL A 413 19.18 28.01 14.75
CA VAL A 413 18.92 29.30 14.13
C VAL A 413 18.58 30.36 15.19
N LEU A 414 17.61 30.09 16.06
CA LEU A 414 17.21 31.04 17.09
C LEU A 414 18.40 31.38 18.01
N PHE A 415 19.15 30.38 18.42
CA PHE A 415 20.24 30.57 19.36
C PHE A 415 21.37 31.40 18.76
N PHE A 416 21.84 31.06 17.56
CA PHE A 416 22.94 31.77 16.92
C PHE A 416 22.55 33.17 16.45
N VAL A 417 21.33 33.38 15.97
CA VAL A 417 20.89 34.73 15.55
C VAL A 417 20.62 35.65 16.73
N VAL A 418 20.08 35.12 17.87
CA VAL A 418 19.77 35.93 19.05
C VAL A 418 21.01 36.27 19.84
N ILE A 419 21.89 35.28 20.06
CA ILE A 419 23.06 35.43 20.95
C ILE A 419 24.23 36.04 20.22
N ASN A 420 24.38 35.77 18.94
CA ASN A 420 25.55 36.15 18.18
C ASN A 420 25.32 37.44 17.40
N ASN A 421 26.19 38.41 17.64
CA ASN A 421 26.19 39.70 16.95
C ASN A 421 26.92 39.67 15.57
N ASP A 422 27.52 38.54 15.20
CA ASP A 422 28.24 38.41 13.93
C ASP A 422 27.52 37.51 12.94
N LEU A 423 27.09 38.09 11.79
CA LEU A 423 26.41 37.38 10.73
C LEU A 423 27.29 36.35 10.01
N LYS A 424 28.63 36.59 9.98
CA LYS A 424 29.57 35.63 9.37
C LYS A 424 29.61 34.32 10.16
N GLN A 425 29.54 34.39 11.48
CA GLN A 425 29.51 33.19 12.33
C GLN A 425 28.19 32.42 12.22
N CYS A 426 27.06 33.11 12.07
CA CYS A 426 25.80 32.47 11.76
C CYS A 426 25.91 31.66 10.47
N LEU A 427 26.50 32.25 9.40
CA LEU A 427 26.72 31.55 8.12
C LEU A 427 27.66 30.35 8.26
N PHE A 428 28.72 30.48 9.06
CA PHE A 428 29.61 29.37 9.34
C PHE A 428 28.85 28.16 9.91
N VAL A 429 28.06 28.34 10.95
CA VAL A 429 27.29 27.27 11.58
C VAL A 429 26.24 26.71 10.62
N PHE A 430 25.52 27.57 9.90
CA PHE A 430 24.49 27.14 8.96
C PHE A 430 25.04 26.35 7.78
N ASN A 431 26.17 26.76 7.21
CA ASN A 431 26.83 26.03 6.14
C ASN A 431 27.29 24.64 6.58
N HIS A 432 27.88 24.53 7.79
CA HIS A 432 28.28 23.24 8.35
C HIS A 432 27.08 22.35 8.65
N PHE A 433 25.97 22.93 9.12
CA PHE A 433 24.73 22.20 9.35
C PHE A 433 24.16 21.63 8.05
N LEU A 434 24.20 22.40 6.96
CA LEU A 434 23.78 21.92 5.63
C LEU A 434 24.69 20.80 5.12
N LEU A 435 26.02 20.93 5.31
CA LEU A 435 26.97 19.91 4.93
C LEU A 435 26.79 18.62 5.72
N TRP A 436 26.58 18.74 7.05
CA TRP A 436 26.22 17.61 7.90
C TRP A 436 24.94 16.91 7.43
N ASP A 437 23.90 17.66 7.12
CA ASP A 437 22.63 17.11 6.64
C ASP A 437 22.80 16.34 5.33
N LEU A 438 23.55 16.90 4.38
CA LEU A 438 23.82 16.24 3.11
C LEU A 438 24.63 14.94 3.30
N MET A 439 25.73 15.01 4.05
CA MET A 439 26.69 13.90 4.18
C MET A 439 26.19 12.80 5.11
N SER A 440 25.71 13.16 6.31
CA SER A 440 25.22 12.17 7.28
C SER A 440 23.83 11.66 6.97
N ASN A 441 22.89 12.57 6.73
CA ASN A 441 21.49 12.20 6.57
C ASN A 441 21.16 11.87 5.12
N GLY A 442 21.57 12.73 4.16
CA GLY A 442 21.19 12.59 2.76
C GLY A 442 21.72 11.32 2.12
N ILE A 443 23.03 11.13 2.13
CA ILE A 443 23.65 9.97 1.47
C ILE A 443 23.34 8.67 2.20
N ALA A 444 23.37 8.67 3.54
CA ALA A 444 23.02 7.49 4.31
C ALA A 444 21.52 7.12 4.14
N ALA A 445 20.63 8.09 4.13
CA ALA A 445 19.21 7.86 3.86
C ALA A 445 18.99 7.30 2.44
N PHE A 446 19.69 7.81 1.45
CA PHE A 446 19.66 7.28 0.08
C PHE A 446 20.05 5.79 0.06
N LEU A 447 21.15 5.42 0.70
CA LEU A 447 21.56 4.02 0.79
C LEU A 447 20.56 3.14 1.53
N LEU A 448 19.90 3.66 2.56
CA LEU A 448 18.85 2.94 3.29
C LEU A 448 17.61 2.66 2.44
N THR A 449 17.32 3.45 1.41
CA THR A 449 16.16 3.20 0.53
C THR A 449 16.27 1.87 -0.23
N PHE A 450 17.47 1.34 -0.41
CA PHE A 450 17.73 0.06 -1.07
C PHE A 450 17.67 -1.16 -0.15
N ASP A 451 17.42 -0.99 1.16
CA ASP A 451 17.32 -2.11 2.11
C ASP A 451 15.99 -2.85 1.93
N LYS A 452 16.03 -3.99 1.24
CA LYS A 452 14.85 -4.85 1.00
C LYS A 452 14.47 -5.74 2.19
N ASN A 453 15.33 -5.84 3.22
CA ASN A 453 15.15 -6.75 4.36
C ASN A 453 14.70 -6.03 5.64
N ASN A 454 14.06 -4.86 5.51
CA ASN A 454 13.67 -4.07 6.67
C ASN A 454 12.28 -4.50 7.20
N LYS A 455 12.28 -5.44 8.14
CA LYS A 455 11.06 -5.91 8.82
C LYS A 455 10.66 -5.06 10.04
N ARG A 456 11.58 -4.20 10.54
CA ARG A 456 11.36 -3.42 11.76
C ARG A 456 10.47 -2.22 11.51
N GLU A 457 9.33 -2.15 12.18
CA GLU A 457 8.47 -0.97 12.19
C GLU A 457 9.11 0.15 13.01
N VAL A 458 9.23 1.34 12.40
CA VAL A 458 9.76 2.54 13.04
C VAL A 458 8.68 3.60 13.06
N LEU A 459 8.26 4.04 14.24
CA LEU A 459 7.39 5.19 14.38
C LEU A 459 8.26 6.46 14.34
N PHE A 460 8.29 7.15 13.21
CA PHE A 460 9.22 8.26 12.94
C PHE A 460 9.21 9.36 14.02
N ILE A 461 8.05 9.74 14.58
CA ILE A 461 7.96 10.73 15.64
C ILE A 461 8.64 10.24 16.92
N LYS A 462 8.36 8.99 17.33
CA LYS A 462 8.94 8.41 18.56
C LYS A 462 10.46 8.20 18.47
N THR A 463 10.98 8.12 17.25
CA THR A 463 12.43 8.00 17.02
C THR A 463 13.09 9.36 16.90
N ALA A 464 12.46 10.32 16.20
CA ALA A 464 13.03 11.62 15.90
C ALA A 464 13.14 12.52 17.16
N ILE A 465 12.12 12.55 18.03
CA ILE A 465 12.11 13.45 19.20
C ILE A 465 13.29 13.18 20.15
N PRO A 466 13.56 11.93 20.60
CA PRO A 466 14.72 11.68 21.48
C PRO A 466 16.06 12.00 20.82
N MET A 467 16.18 11.76 19.49
CA MET A 467 17.39 12.07 18.74
C MET A 467 17.64 13.58 18.66
N ALA A 468 16.59 14.36 18.33
CA ALA A 468 16.68 15.82 18.31
C ALA A 468 16.97 16.40 19.70
N ALA A 469 16.30 15.90 20.74
CA ALA A 469 16.52 16.33 22.11
C ALA A 469 17.97 16.13 22.55
N LEU A 470 18.58 14.99 22.23
CA LEU A 470 19.97 14.70 22.52
C LEU A 470 20.92 15.73 21.89
N GLN A 471 20.72 16.05 20.62
CA GLN A 471 21.55 17.02 19.90
C GLN A 471 21.36 18.44 20.48
N ILE A 472 20.13 18.83 20.81
CA ILE A 472 19.81 20.12 21.43
C ILE A 472 20.49 20.23 22.79
N ILE A 473 20.38 19.21 23.64
CA ILE A 473 21.02 19.20 24.97
C ILE A 473 22.54 19.30 24.83
N GLY A 474 23.12 18.59 23.85
CA GLY A 474 24.54 18.68 23.52
C GLY A 474 24.96 20.11 23.17
N VAL A 475 24.24 20.79 22.29
CA VAL A 475 24.50 22.19 21.91
C VAL A 475 24.33 23.13 23.12
N LEU A 476 23.23 23.01 23.86
CA LEU A 476 22.97 23.84 25.05
C LEU A 476 24.04 23.65 26.13
N SER A 477 24.58 22.44 26.28
CA SER A 477 25.67 22.16 27.23
C SER A 477 26.93 22.96 26.90
N VAL A 478 27.24 23.18 25.62
CA VAL A 478 28.41 24.01 25.20
C VAL A 478 28.22 25.46 25.64
N PHE A 479 27.03 26.00 25.42
CA PHE A 479 26.74 27.38 25.83
C PHE A 479 26.77 27.54 27.36
N LEU A 480 26.28 26.55 28.10
CA LEU A 480 26.39 26.55 29.54
C LEU A 480 27.87 26.56 29.99
N LEU A 481 28.71 25.71 29.40
CA LEU A 481 30.13 25.65 29.69
C LEU A 481 30.84 26.96 29.35
N TYR A 482 30.50 27.59 28.21
CA TYR A 482 31.02 28.91 27.85
C TYR A 482 30.61 29.98 28.85
N ALA A 483 29.35 30.00 29.29
CA ALA A 483 28.89 30.94 30.31
C ALA A 483 29.59 30.74 31.67
N LEU A 484 29.81 29.49 32.09
CA LEU A 484 30.52 29.17 33.32
C LEU A 484 32.01 29.56 33.26
N GLN A 485 32.66 29.38 32.09
CA GLN A 485 34.03 29.84 31.89
C GLN A 485 34.13 31.37 31.97
N ASN A 486 33.22 32.10 31.33
CA ASN A 486 33.20 33.56 31.39
C ASN A 486 33.02 34.10 32.81
N ASN A 487 32.35 33.34 33.71
CA ASN A 487 32.24 33.63 35.12
C ASN A 487 33.44 33.16 35.95
N LYS A 488 34.55 32.75 35.30
CA LYS A 488 35.83 32.33 35.92
C LYS A 488 35.73 31.10 36.85
N LEU A 489 34.69 30.26 36.68
CA LEU A 489 34.54 29.05 37.49
C LEU A 489 35.58 27.97 37.11
N PHE A 490 35.94 27.90 35.81
CA PHE A 490 37.00 27.04 35.28
C PHE A 490 37.42 27.51 33.89
N SER A 491 38.50 26.96 33.33
CA SER A 491 38.95 27.28 31.98
C SER A 491 39.02 25.99 31.12
N ILE A 492 38.27 25.97 30.01
CA ILE A 492 38.17 24.86 29.10
C ILE A 492 38.58 25.22 27.65
N GLY A 493 39.14 26.41 27.46
CA GLY A 493 39.59 26.84 26.12
C GLY A 493 38.52 27.41 25.21
N LEU A 494 37.30 27.67 25.71
CA LEU A 494 36.23 28.35 24.95
C LEU A 494 36.34 29.88 25.11
N TYR A 495 37.46 30.45 24.65
CA TYR A 495 37.78 31.88 24.89
C TYR A 495 37.01 32.85 23.99
N SER A 496 36.42 32.36 22.87
CA SER A 496 35.63 33.17 21.94
C SER A 496 34.34 32.47 21.56
N ILE A 497 33.39 33.24 21.02
CA ILE A 497 32.12 32.70 20.50
C ILE A 497 32.37 31.86 19.25
N ASP A 498 33.47 32.11 18.51
CA ASP A 498 33.91 31.31 17.39
C ASP A 498 34.26 29.88 17.81
N ASN A 499 34.95 29.74 18.94
CA ASN A 499 35.24 28.43 19.52
C ASN A 499 33.96 27.69 19.92
N VAL A 500 32.98 28.41 20.45
CA VAL A 500 31.65 27.84 20.76
C VAL A 500 30.97 27.34 19.47
N ALA A 501 30.99 28.11 18.40
CA ALA A 501 30.40 27.73 17.11
C ALA A 501 31.04 26.45 16.57
N VAL A 502 32.37 26.34 16.58
CA VAL A 502 33.10 25.12 16.15
C VAL A 502 32.73 23.92 17.00
N VAL A 503 32.71 24.06 18.34
CA VAL A 503 32.37 22.95 19.24
C VAL A 503 30.92 22.49 19.02
N CYS A 504 29.99 23.41 18.82
CA CYS A 504 28.60 23.06 18.48
C CYS A 504 28.48 22.25 17.17
N VAL A 505 29.20 22.67 16.10
CA VAL A 505 29.22 21.95 14.84
C VAL A 505 29.80 20.54 15.01
N LEU A 506 30.89 20.40 15.75
CA LEU A 506 31.49 19.08 16.03
C LEU A 506 30.53 18.18 16.83
N ILE A 507 29.85 18.71 17.83
CA ILE A 507 28.88 17.95 18.62
C ILE A 507 27.69 17.53 17.78
N ILE A 508 27.11 18.42 16.98
CA ILE A 508 26.03 18.08 16.05
C ILE A 508 26.44 16.94 15.13
N SER A 509 27.64 17.01 14.58
CA SER A 509 28.20 16.00 13.68
C SER A 509 28.40 14.65 14.36
N LEU A 510 29.02 14.62 15.55
CA LEU A 510 29.30 13.39 16.29
C LEU A 510 28.02 12.74 16.84
N LEU A 511 27.11 13.53 17.41
CA LEU A 511 25.81 13.03 17.84
C LEU A 511 24.93 12.61 16.66
N GLY A 512 25.10 13.23 15.49
CA GLY A 512 24.49 12.81 14.24
C GLY A 512 24.91 11.39 13.82
N ILE A 513 26.19 11.03 14.01
CA ILE A 513 26.67 9.66 13.78
C ILE A 513 25.98 8.65 14.73
N ALA A 514 25.83 9.00 16.00
CA ALA A 514 25.12 8.15 16.96
C ALA A 514 23.63 7.99 16.60
N ALA A 515 22.99 9.05 16.14
CA ALA A 515 21.62 9.01 15.63
C ALA A 515 21.49 8.10 14.39
N LEU A 516 22.42 8.22 13.44
CA LEU A 516 22.48 7.37 12.26
C LEU A 516 22.68 5.89 12.62
N TYR A 517 23.56 5.59 13.60
CA TYR A 517 23.71 4.22 14.11
C TYR A 517 22.39 3.64 14.61
N ASN A 518 21.65 4.40 15.39
CA ASN A 518 20.37 3.94 15.92
C ASN A 518 19.33 3.64 14.82
N ILE A 519 19.30 4.44 13.76
CA ILE A 519 18.41 4.22 12.61
C ILE A 519 18.82 2.98 11.81
N CYS A 520 20.13 2.74 11.69
CA CYS A 520 20.67 1.58 10.97
C CYS A 520 20.56 0.28 11.78
N TYR A 521 20.38 0.34 13.09
CA TYR A 521 20.31 -0.86 13.94
C TYR A 521 18.95 -1.60 13.81
N PRO A 522 18.92 -2.96 13.76
CA PRO A 522 20.05 -3.89 13.71
C PRO A 522 20.80 -3.83 12.36
N LEU A 523 22.13 -4.02 12.40
CA LEU A 523 23.01 -3.83 11.27
C LEU A 523 23.02 -5.07 10.36
N ASN A 524 22.29 -5.03 9.23
CA ASN A 524 22.49 -5.94 8.11
C ASN A 524 23.57 -5.40 7.16
N ARG A 525 23.88 -6.11 6.07
CA ARG A 525 24.92 -5.71 5.10
C ARG A 525 24.67 -4.30 4.53
N HIS A 526 23.44 -3.98 4.12
CA HIS A 526 23.08 -2.68 3.54
C HIS A 526 23.10 -1.57 4.58
N ARG A 527 22.50 -1.79 5.76
CA ARG A 527 22.46 -0.81 6.86
C ARG A 527 23.86 -0.52 7.41
N ARG A 528 24.73 -1.53 7.48
CA ARG A 528 26.13 -1.37 7.87
C ARG A 528 26.87 -0.49 6.87
N MET A 529 26.67 -0.73 5.57
CA MET A 529 27.25 0.11 4.51
C MET A 529 26.74 1.55 4.61
N ALA A 530 25.43 1.77 4.77
CA ALA A 530 24.86 3.10 4.91
C ALA A 530 25.42 3.85 6.13
N PHE A 531 25.58 3.16 7.27
CA PHE A 531 26.17 3.72 8.48
C PHE A 531 27.66 4.08 8.28
N ILE A 532 28.46 3.14 7.76
CA ILE A 532 29.91 3.37 7.56
C ILE A 532 30.13 4.52 6.57
N VAL A 533 29.44 4.52 5.44
CA VAL A 533 29.57 5.57 4.42
C VAL A 533 29.13 6.92 4.97
N GLY A 534 27.97 6.99 5.62
CA GLY A 534 27.46 8.25 6.22
C GLY A 534 28.40 8.79 7.30
N ALA A 535 28.89 7.94 8.19
CA ALA A 535 29.85 8.34 9.23
C ALA A 535 31.21 8.78 8.64
N ALA A 536 31.75 8.02 7.67
CA ALA A 536 33.02 8.35 7.03
C ALA A 536 32.94 9.67 6.26
N LEU A 537 31.86 9.91 5.52
CA LEU A 537 31.66 11.16 4.77
C LEU A 537 31.51 12.35 5.71
N ASN A 538 30.85 12.18 6.85
CA ASN A 538 30.75 13.23 7.87
C ASN A 538 32.13 13.61 8.41
N ILE A 539 32.92 12.63 8.84
CA ILE A 539 34.29 12.85 9.34
C ILE A 539 35.18 13.46 8.25
N LEU A 540 35.10 12.95 7.03
CA LEU A 540 35.88 13.45 5.88
C LEU A 540 35.51 14.90 5.56
N ALA A 541 34.25 15.28 5.60
CA ALA A 541 33.80 16.65 5.36
C ALA A 541 34.42 17.61 6.38
N ILE A 542 34.38 17.27 7.66
CA ILE A 542 35.03 18.07 8.71
C ILE A 542 36.55 18.16 8.47
N ALA A 543 37.20 17.04 8.18
CA ALA A 543 38.64 17.00 7.94
C ALA A 543 39.07 17.86 6.71
N ILE A 544 38.29 17.83 5.62
CA ILE A 544 38.53 18.67 4.45
C ILE A 544 38.40 20.16 4.81
N ILE A 545 37.35 20.56 5.54
CA ILE A 545 37.17 21.95 5.95
C ILE A 545 38.30 22.42 6.83
N MET A 546 38.71 21.59 7.80
CA MET A 546 39.87 21.89 8.65
C MET A 546 41.16 22.04 7.85
N LEU A 547 41.40 21.18 6.84
CA LEU A 547 42.55 21.25 5.98
C LEU A 547 42.56 22.52 5.11
N LEU A 548 41.40 22.85 4.49
CA LEU A 548 41.26 24.06 3.67
C LEU A 548 41.45 25.33 4.47
N SER A 549 40.98 25.32 5.73
CA SER A 549 41.19 26.40 6.68
C SER A 549 42.68 26.53 7.06
N TYR A 550 43.34 25.39 7.34
CA TYR A 550 44.80 25.39 7.62
C TYR A 550 45.66 25.90 6.47
N LEU A 551 45.25 25.57 5.23
CA LEU A 551 45.92 26.05 4.01
C LEU A 551 45.58 27.51 3.67
N GLY A 552 44.73 28.19 4.44
CA GLY A 552 44.31 29.57 4.18
C GLY A 552 43.41 29.75 2.96
N VAL A 553 42.84 28.66 2.44
CA VAL A 553 41.92 28.70 1.29
C VAL A 553 40.53 29.21 1.71
N ILE A 554 40.12 28.91 2.93
CA ILE A 554 38.89 29.39 3.53
C ILE A 554 39.17 30.00 4.91
N GLU A 555 38.50 31.11 5.22
CA GLU A 555 38.49 31.66 6.59
C GLU A 555 37.59 30.79 7.45
N SER A 556 38.15 30.18 8.49
CA SER A 556 37.36 29.34 9.40
C SER A 556 37.99 29.34 10.80
N PRO A 557 37.18 29.40 11.85
CA PRO A 557 37.65 29.41 13.23
C PRO A 557 38.29 28.10 13.73
N TYR A 558 38.32 27.04 12.89
CA TYR A 558 38.92 25.75 13.26
C TYR A 558 40.43 25.87 13.65
N VAL A 559 41.17 26.73 12.97
CA VAL A 559 42.61 26.83 13.16
C VAL A 559 42.98 27.57 14.47
N GLU A 560 42.11 28.47 14.89
CA GLU A 560 42.31 29.29 16.12
C GLU A 560 41.94 28.56 17.39
N MET A 561 41.36 27.38 17.29
CA MET A 561 40.82 26.63 18.43
C MET A 561 41.92 25.80 19.11
N GLY A 562 42.09 25.97 20.40
CA GLY A 562 43.04 25.18 21.21
C GLY A 562 42.59 23.71 21.38
N ALA A 563 43.55 22.81 21.56
CA ALA A 563 43.32 21.38 21.82
C ALA A 563 42.27 21.08 22.90
N PRO A 564 42.19 21.85 24.05
CA PRO A 564 41.18 21.56 25.06
C PRO A 564 39.73 21.60 24.57
N ALA A 565 39.40 22.52 23.66
CA ALA A 565 38.03 22.63 23.16
C ALA A 565 37.61 21.43 22.29
N TYR A 566 38.52 20.84 21.51
CA TYR A 566 38.26 19.59 20.78
C TYR A 566 38.01 18.41 21.71
N PHE A 567 38.77 18.32 22.84
CA PHE A 567 38.55 17.30 23.86
C PHE A 567 37.17 17.46 24.53
N VAL A 568 36.76 18.69 24.81
CA VAL A 568 35.43 18.99 25.38
C VAL A 568 34.33 18.52 24.41
N ALA A 569 34.44 18.85 23.12
CA ALA A 569 33.49 18.40 22.10
C ALA A 569 33.40 16.87 22.06
N ALA A 570 34.54 16.20 22.06
CA ALA A 570 34.60 14.73 22.03
C ALA A 570 33.98 14.10 23.29
N ILE A 571 34.30 14.60 24.47
CA ILE A 571 33.76 14.10 25.74
C ILE A 571 32.23 14.26 25.79
N ILE A 572 31.73 15.45 25.45
CA ILE A 572 30.28 15.71 25.41
C ILE A 572 29.59 14.75 24.40
N ALA A 573 30.13 14.63 23.21
CA ALA A 573 29.56 13.76 22.17
C ALA A 573 29.55 12.28 22.59
N ILE A 574 30.64 11.78 23.18
CA ILE A 574 30.73 10.40 23.69
C ILE A 574 29.72 10.18 24.83
N LEU A 575 29.68 11.09 25.79
CA LEU A 575 28.80 10.98 26.96
C LEU A 575 27.32 10.94 26.53
N TYR A 576 26.88 11.89 25.72
CA TYR A 576 25.49 11.94 25.27
C TYR A 576 25.16 10.80 24.33
N SER A 577 26.08 10.36 23.47
CA SER A 577 25.89 9.19 22.62
C SER A 577 25.71 7.93 23.46
N ALA A 578 26.52 7.74 24.50
CA ALA A 578 26.40 6.59 25.39
C ALA A 578 25.05 6.60 26.16
N ILE A 579 24.67 7.76 26.70
CA ILE A 579 23.38 7.95 27.39
C ILE A 579 22.23 7.62 26.44
N TYR A 580 22.27 8.15 25.23
CA TYR A 580 21.22 7.92 24.23
C TYR A 580 21.07 6.44 23.86
N LEU A 581 22.18 5.77 23.54
CA LEU A 581 22.17 4.35 23.19
C LEU A 581 21.69 3.48 24.35
N PHE A 582 22.07 3.83 25.60
CA PHE A 582 21.63 3.15 26.80
C PHE A 582 20.12 3.32 27.03
N VAL A 583 19.61 4.55 27.01
CA VAL A 583 18.18 4.86 27.19
C VAL A 583 17.35 4.18 26.10
N ASN A 584 17.81 4.22 24.86
CA ASN A 584 17.09 3.60 23.73
C ASN A 584 17.07 2.06 23.85
N ARG A 585 18.14 1.46 24.35
CA ARG A 585 18.19 0.02 24.65
C ARG A 585 17.20 -0.37 25.74
N ILE A 586 17.11 0.42 26.82
CA ILE A 586 16.15 0.21 27.91
C ILE A 586 14.72 0.31 27.38
N ILE A 587 14.38 1.36 26.62
CA ILE A 587 13.03 1.54 26.04
C ILE A 587 12.64 0.36 25.16
N ASN A 588 13.55 -0.15 24.35
CA ASN A 588 13.30 -1.30 23.48
C ASN A 588 13.13 -2.61 24.29
N THR A 589 13.85 -2.78 25.39
CA THR A 589 13.72 -3.96 26.26
C THR A 589 12.37 -3.97 26.99
N PHE A 590 11.92 -2.82 27.51
CA PHE A 590 10.62 -2.71 28.19
C PHE A 590 9.42 -2.86 27.26
N LYS A 591 9.58 -2.63 25.93
CA LYS A 591 8.49 -2.81 24.96
C LYS A 591 8.25 -4.25 24.52
N GLY A 592 9.01 -5.21 25.03
CA GLY A 592 8.87 -6.61 24.65
C GLY A 592 9.14 -6.89 23.18
N ASP A 593 9.82 -5.99 22.47
CA ASP A 593 10.39 -6.27 21.15
C ASP A 593 11.51 -7.29 21.34
N ASN A 594 11.10 -8.54 21.49
CA ASN A 594 11.99 -9.67 21.38
C ASN A 594 12.61 -9.59 19.99
N LEU A 595 13.84 -9.08 19.92
CA LEU A 595 14.74 -9.18 18.77
C LEU A 595 15.16 -10.66 18.59
N LYS A 596 14.17 -11.57 18.57
CA LYS A 596 14.35 -12.94 18.13
C LYS A 596 14.10 -12.95 16.64
N ASP A 597 15.12 -13.37 15.93
CA ASP A 597 15.14 -13.85 14.55
C ASP A 597 15.15 -12.80 13.43
N GLU A 598 16.25 -12.07 13.33
CA GLU A 598 16.79 -11.58 12.06
C GLU A 598 18.21 -12.19 11.81
N ASN A 599 18.37 -13.48 12.04
CA ASN A 599 19.53 -14.24 11.52
C ASN A 599 19.15 -15.06 10.30
#